data_e24928668c828490358106aac3a064dd
#
_entry.id   e24928668c828490358106aac3a064dd
#
_cell.length_a   1.000
_cell.length_b   1.000
_cell.length_c   1.000
_cell.angle_alpha   90.00
_cell.angle_beta   90.00
_cell.angle_gamma   90.00
#
_symmetry.space_group_name_H-M   'P 1'
#
loop_
_entity.id
_entity.type
_entity.pdbx_description
1 polymer ?
#
loop_
_entity_poly.entity_id
_entity_poly.type
_entity_poly.pdbx_seq_one_letter_code
_entity_poly.pdbx_strand_id
1 'polypeptide(L)'
;DNTQKDDFNQRLNAMLADGGEVLERRWENFDSRYRRLKSYIKVRQRDAYLVSDGMIILDIAGYQREIEFTKDKRENPIFYPGDTCNETITTYQIPKGFRVLSIPKDFEKDIGFFGVKREYKRDKDKVTIREITKQKRIEIPKEKYPKVKEFFDKLPSQTQQRIVLKKGKSWQQKLKEIWAIIKQ
;
A
#
# COMPACT_ATOMS: atom_id res chain seq x y z
N ASP A 1 12.70 18.08 -16.15
CA ASP A 1 13.56 17.22 -16.98
C ASP A 1 12.75 16.01 -17.40
N ASN A 2 12.62 15.78 -18.74
CA ASN A 2 11.80 14.69 -19.28
C ASN A 2 12.32 13.32 -18.84
N THR A 3 13.63 13.17 -18.63
CA THR A 3 14.28 11.94 -18.18
C THR A 3 13.71 11.42 -16.86
N GLN A 4 13.41 12.29 -15.89
CA GLN A 4 12.82 11.88 -14.61
C GLN A 4 11.37 11.42 -14.77
N LYS A 5 10.60 12.04 -15.68
CA LYS A 5 9.25 11.59 -16.02
C LYS A 5 9.25 10.23 -16.68
N ASP A 6 10.20 10.00 -17.59
CA ASP A 6 10.33 8.74 -18.32
C ASP A 6 10.77 7.59 -17.39
N ASP A 7 11.73 7.83 -16.49
CA ASP A 7 12.15 6.86 -15.49
C ASP A 7 11.00 6.47 -14.55
N PHE A 8 10.25 7.47 -14.06
CA PHE A 8 9.07 7.19 -13.25
C PHE A 8 8.01 6.40 -14.02
N ASN A 9 7.80 6.72 -15.30
CA ASN A 9 6.85 6.02 -16.16
C ASN A 9 7.25 4.55 -16.37
N GLN A 10 8.55 4.29 -16.58
CA GLN A 10 9.05 2.93 -16.69
C GLN A 10 8.85 2.14 -15.39
N ARG A 11 9.15 2.74 -14.23
CA ARG A 11 8.92 2.12 -12.92
C ARG A 11 7.43 1.85 -12.67
N LEU A 12 6.56 2.79 -13.03
CA LEU A 12 5.12 2.60 -12.89
C LEU A 12 4.61 1.45 -13.76
N ASN A 13 5.04 1.39 -15.02
CA ASN A 13 4.66 0.31 -15.92
C ASN A 13 5.20 -1.05 -15.43
N ALA A 14 6.38 -1.09 -14.86
CA ALA A 14 6.95 -2.29 -14.24
C ALA A 14 6.20 -2.73 -12.95
N MET A 15 5.58 -1.78 -12.23
CA MET A 15 4.76 -2.08 -11.05
C MET A 15 3.37 -2.59 -11.40
N LEU A 16 2.86 -2.27 -12.59
CA LEU A 16 1.61 -2.80 -13.09
C LEU A 16 1.89 -4.23 -13.58
N ALA A 17 1.37 -5.22 -12.84
CA ALA A 17 1.41 -6.61 -13.28
C ALA A 17 0.79 -6.76 -14.69
N ASP A 18 1.07 -7.85 -15.38
CA ASP A 18 0.54 -8.15 -16.70
C ASP A 18 -0.97 -7.87 -16.77
N GLY A 19 -1.38 -6.97 -17.68
CA GLY A 19 -2.77 -6.54 -17.84
C GLY A 19 -3.17 -5.28 -17.07
N GLY A 20 -2.23 -4.58 -16.45
CA GLY A 20 -2.45 -3.25 -15.88
C GLY A 20 -2.46 -2.14 -16.95
N GLU A 21 -3.35 -1.16 -16.79
CA GLU A 21 -3.51 -0.01 -17.68
C GLU A 21 -3.52 1.29 -16.87
N VAL A 22 -2.70 2.27 -17.26
CA VAL A 22 -2.76 3.63 -16.73
C VAL A 22 -3.84 4.40 -17.47
N LEU A 23 -4.91 4.76 -16.77
CA LEU A 23 -6.06 5.49 -17.34
C LEU A 23 -5.85 7.00 -17.31
N GLU A 24 -5.20 7.52 -16.26
CA GLU A 24 -5.00 8.95 -16.06
C GLU A 24 -3.70 9.19 -15.29
N ARG A 25 -3.02 10.26 -15.65
CA ARG A 25 -1.80 10.71 -14.98
C ARG A 25 -1.75 12.22 -14.93
N ARG A 26 -1.43 12.77 -13.76
CA ARG A 26 -1.24 14.20 -13.58
C ARG A 26 -0.12 14.46 -12.57
N TRP A 27 0.64 15.50 -12.83
CA TRP A 27 1.72 15.96 -11.98
C TRP A 27 1.45 17.39 -11.52
N GLU A 28 1.79 17.69 -10.27
CA GLU A 28 1.82 19.05 -9.75
C GLU A 28 3.22 19.33 -9.18
N ASN A 29 3.68 20.57 -9.40
CA ASN A 29 4.96 21.07 -8.91
C ASN A 29 6.19 20.31 -9.44
N PHE A 30 6.10 19.69 -10.62
CA PHE A 30 7.19 18.92 -11.20
C PHE A 30 8.45 19.79 -11.42
N ASP A 31 8.27 21.02 -11.85
CA ASP A 31 9.36 21.95 -12.16
C ASP A 31 9.79 22.81 -10.95
N SER A 32 9.23 22.55 -9.77
CA SER A 32 9.50 23.32 -8.56
C SER A 32 10.51 22.62 -7.65
N ARG A 33 11.62 23.29 -7.34
CA ARG A 33 12.60 22.82 -6.34
C ARG A 33 12.14 23.04 -4.90
N TYR A 34 11.12 23.86 -4.67
CA TYR A 34 10.69 24.31 -3.33
C TYR A 34 9.33 23.74 -2.91
N ARG A 35 8.57 23.20 -3.85
CA ARG A 35 7.26 22.63 -3.57
C ARG A 35 7.31 21.12 -3.64
N ARG A 36 6.52 20.45 -2.82
CA ARG A 36 6.39 18.99 -2.87
C ARG A 36 5.87 18.56 -4.24
N LEU A 37 6.57 17.66 -4.88
CA LEU A 37 6.08 17.00 -6.07
C LEU A 37 4.86 16.16 -5.70
N LYS A 38 3.77 16.27 -6.49
CA LYS A 38 2.61 15.42 -6.37
C LYS A 38 2.37 14.70 -7.68
N SER A 39 2.08 13.41 -7.60
CA SER A 39 1.66 12.61 -8.73
C SER A 39 0.28 12.02 -8.45
N TYR A 40 -0.61 12.12 -9.45
CA TYR A 40 -1.93 11.51 -9.43
C TYR A 40 -1.97 10.49 -10.55
N ILE A 41 -2.29 9.26 -10.20
CA ILE A 41 -2.29 8.15 -11.13
C ILE A 41 -3.58 7.37 -10.92
N LYS A 42 -4.30 7.14 -12.00
CA LYS A 42 -5.45 6.25 -12.03
C LYS A 42 -5.10 5.05 -12.87
N VAL A 43 -5.17 3.88 -12.27
CA VAL A 43 -4.87 2.62 -12.95
C VAL A 43 -6.08 1.70 -12.95
N ARG A 44 -6.20 0.89 -14.00
CA ARG A 44 -7.04 -0.29 -14.03
C ARG A 44 -6.14 -1.49 -14.02
N GLN A 45 -6.31 -2.37 -13.06
CA GLN A 45 -5.55 -3.60 -13.01
C GLN A 45 -6.51 -4.78 -13.09
N ARG A 46 -6.23 -5.71 -13.99
CA ARG A 46 -6.91 -7.00 -14.08
C ARG A 46 -6.16 -7.97 -13.19
N ASP A 47 -6.88 -8.92 -12.60
CA ASP A 47 -6.30 -10.02 -11.81
C ASP A 47 -5.47 -9.61 -10.55
N ALA A 48 -5.64 -8.36 -10.10
CA ALA A 48 -5.03 -7.88 -8.85
C ALA A 48 -5.70 -8.44 -7.57
N TYR A 49 -6.57 -9.44 -7.72
CA TYR A 49 -7.35 -9.97 -6.61
C TYR A 49 -7.66 -11.45 -6.80
N LEU A 50 -7.78 -12.14 -5.68
CA LEU A 50 -8.26 -13.51 -5.65
C LEU A 50 -9.77 -13.52 -5.42
N VAL A 51 -10.48 -14.36 -6.16
CA VAL A 51 -11.92 -14.59 -5.95
C VAL A 51 -12.11 -16.01 -5.43
N SER A 52 -12.74 -16.15 -4.27
CA SER A 52 -13.10 -17.45 -3.70
C SER A 52 -14.38 -17.30 -2.87
N ASP A 53 -15.32 -18.20 -3.05
CA ASP A 53 -16.56 -18.31 -2.26
C ASP A 53 -17.34 -17.00 -2.08
N GLY A 54 -17.43 -16.20 -3.15
CA GLY A 54 -18.09 -14.89 -3.11
C GLY A 54 -17.32 -13.82 -2.33
N MET A 55 -16.05 -14.06 -2.07
CA MET A 55 -15.10 -13.09 -1.51
C MET A 55 -14.13 -12.60 -2.57
N ILE A 56 -13.72 -11.35 -2.43
CA ILE A 56 -12.61 -10.75 -3.16
C ILE A 56 -11.53 -10.44 -2.13
N ILE A 57 -10.32 -10.94 -2.36
CA ILE A 57 -9.15 -10.68 -1.54
C ILE A 57 -8.21 -9.80 -2.35
N LEU A 58 -8.00 -8.57 -1.88
CA LEU A 58 -7.08 -7.62 -2.46
C LEU A 58 -5.80 -7.63 -1.63
N ASP A 59 -4.70 -8.01 -2.25
CA ASP A 59 -3.38 -7.86 -1.66
C ASP A 59 -2.95 -6.39 -1.79
N ILE A 60 -2.76 -5.74 -0.65
CA ILE A 60 -2.19 -4.39 -0.62
C ILE A 60 -0.68 -4.56 -0.75
N ALA A 61 -0.05 -3.78 -1.61
CA ALA A 61 1.40 -3.78 -1.71
C ALA A 61 2.01 -3.61 -0.30
N GLY A 62 2.72 -4.64 0.14
CA GLY A 62 3.49 -4.58 1.37
C GLY A 62 4.62 -3.57 1.22
N TYR A 63 5.31 -3.25 2.31
CA TYR A 63 6.53 -2.48 2.23
C TYR A 63 7.55 -3.28 1.43
N GLN A 64 7.79 -2.89 0.18
CA GLN A 64 8.84 -3.51 -0.64
C GLN A 64 10.19 -3.01 -0.13
N ARG A 65 11.02 -3.93 0.27
CA ARG A 65 12.40 -3.62 0.64
C ARG A 65 13.21 -3.47 -0.65
N GLU A 66 13.76 -2.31 -0.88
CA GLU A 66 14.81 -2.15 -1.90
C GLU A 66 16.12 -2.83 -1.47
N ILE A 67 16.29 -3.06 -0.17
CA ILE A 67 17.50 -3.65 0.41
C ILE A 67 17.10 -4.78 1.36
N GLU A 68 17.56 -5.97 1.07
CA GLU A 68 17.44 -7.10 1.99
C GLU A 68 18.57 -7.09 3.03
N PHE A 69 18.19 -7.08 4.29
CA PHE A 69 19.13 -7.21 5.41
C PHE A 69 19.34 -8.68 5.76
N THR A 70 20.03 -9.41 4.87
CA THR A 70 20.22 -10.87 4.99
C THR A 70 21.27 -11.27 6.02
N LYS A 71 22.28 -10.42 6.25
CA LYS A 71 23.36 -10.69 7.21
C LYS A 71 22.96 -10.28 8.63
N ASP A 72 23.48 -10.98 9.63
CA ASP A 72 23.26 -10.63 11.04
C ASP A 72 24.16 -9.47 11.50
N LYS A 73 25.29 -9.27 10.84
CA LYS A 73 26.26 -8.22 11.15
C LYS A 73 26.75 -7.55 9.87
N ARG A 74 27.16 -6.30 9.98
CA ARG A 74 27.82 -5.54 8.91
C ARG A 74 29.23 -5.13 9.33
N GLU A 75 30.11 -5.05 8.36
CA GLU A 75 31.47 -4.56 8.55
C GLU A 75 31.56 -3.04 8.32
N ASN A 76 30.72 -2.51 7.42
CA ASN A 76 30.69 -1.11 7.05
C ASN A 76 29.41 -0.41 7.50
N PRO A 77 29.43 0.89 7.78
CA PRO A 77 28.24 1.68 8.09
C PRO A 77 27.29 1.71 6.87
N ILE A 78 26.02 2.05 7.14
CA ILE A 78 25.01 2.28 6.11
C ILE A 78 24.89 3.78 5.89
N PHE A 79 25.02 4.22 4.65
CA PHE A 79 24.92 5.62 4.30
C PHE A 79 23.66 5.88 3.48
N TYR A 80 22.83 6.84 3.92
CA TYR A 80 21.71 7.38 3.20
C TYR A 80 21.98 8.84 2.84
N PRO A 81 22.04 9.17 1.54
CA PRO A 81 22.53 10.47 1.08
C PRO A 81 21.55 11.63 1.23
N GLY A 82 20.27 11.35 1.49
CA GLY A 82 19.25 12.39 1.52
C GLY A 82 18.10 12.14 2.48
N ASP A 83 17.44 13.21 2.86
CA ASP A 83 16.16 13.15 3.57
C ASP A 83 15.04 12.89 2.57
N THR A 84 14.19 11.93 2.88
CA THR A 84 12.96 11.66 2.11
C THR A 84 11.75 11.63 3.02
N CYS A 85 10.64 12.14 2.52
CA CYS A 85 9.33 12.01 3.15
C CYS A 85 8.30 11.83 2.04
N ASN A 86 7.84 10.59 1.88
CA ASN A 86 6.85 10.25 0.88
C ASN A 86 5.50 10.00 1.55
N GLU A 87 4.43 10.52 0.96
CA GLU A 87 3.07 10.24 1.34
C GLU A 87 2.35 9.64 0.13
N THR A 88 1.77 8.47 0.32
CA THR A 88 0.98 7.77 -0.70
C THR A 88 -0.44 7.59 -0.21
N ILE A 89 -1.42 8.00 -1.00
CA ILE A 89 -2.84 7.79 -0.73
C ILE A 89 -3.40 6.90 -1.84
N THR A 90 -3.82 5.70 -1.47
CA THR A 90 -4.43 4.74 -2.40
C THR A 90 -5.90 4.56 -2.04
N THR A 91 -6.77 4.66 -3.03
CA THR A 91 -8.22 4.45 -2.84
C THR A 91 -8.70 3.29 -3.68
N TYR A 92 -9.29 2.32 -3.03
CA TYR A 92 -9.96 1.17 -3.65
C TYR A 92 -11.46 1.40 -3.68
N GLN A 93 -12.04 1.43 -4.87
CA GLN A 93 -13.49 1.50 -5.03
C GLN A 93 -14.09 0.10 -4.82
N ILE A 94 -15.08 0.00 -3.92
CA ILE A 94 -15.75 -1.28 -3.64
C ILE A 94 -16.77 -1.56 -4.76
N PRO A 95 -16.71 -2.73 -5.43
CA PRO A 95 -17.67 -3.08 -6.45
C PRO A 95 -19.11 -3.14 -5.91
N LYS A 96 -20.07 -2.77 -6.75
CA LYS A 96 -21.50 -2.87 -6.39
C LYS A 96 -21.84 -4.29 -5.96
N GLY A 97 -22.57 -4.41 -4.86
CA GLY A 97 -22.99 -5.72 -4.31
C GLY A 97 -21.96 -6.36 -3.37
N PHE A 98 -20.80 -5.74 -3.16
CA PHE A 98 -19.81 -6.17 -2.17
C PHE A 98 -19.79 -5.23 -0.96
N ARG A 99 -19.32 -5.76 0.17
CA ARG A 99 -19.03 -5.01 1.39
C ARG A 99 -17.67 -5.38 1.93
N VAL A 100 -17.03 -4.46 2.61
CA VAL A 100 -15.78 -4.75 3.32
C VAL A 100 -16.06 -5.68 4.47
N LEU A 101 -15.39 -6.83 4.47
CA LEU A 101 -15.42 -7.80 5.57
C LEU A 101 -14.30 -7.49 6.57
N SER A 102 -13.09 -7.25 6.08
CA SER A 102 -11.96 -6.86 6.92
C SER A 102 -10.99 -5.94 6.18
N ILE A 103 -10.29 -5.11 6.95
CA ILE A 103 -9.13 -4.31 6.56
C ILE A 103 -8.03 -4.54 7.58
N PRO A 104 -6.76 -4.35 7.21
CA PRO A 104 -5.67 -4.40 8.17
C PRO A 104 -5.81 -3.33 9.26
N LYS A 105 -5.08 -3.51 10.36
CA LYS A 105 -4.98 -2.49 11.42
C LYS A 105 -3.98 -1.42 11.02
N ASP A 106 -4.22 -0.21 11.49
CA ASP A 106 -3.24 0.87 11.41
C ASP A 106 -1.96 0.45 12.11
N PHE A 107 -0.83 0.90 11.59
CA PHE A 107 0.44 0.72 12.26
C PHE A 107 1.34 1.93 12.08
N GLU A 108 2.22 2.12 13.05
CA GLU A 108 3.25 3.14 13.02
C GLU A 108 4.52 2.59 13.66
N LYS A 109 5.64 2.82 13.01
CA LYS A 109 6.98 2.54 13.52
C LYS A 109 7.92 3.66 13.15
N ASP A 110 8.70 4.12 14.11
CA ASP A 110 9.74 5.12 13.91
C ASP A 110 10.94 4.78 14.80
N ILE A 111 12.12 4.79 14.23
CA ILE A 111 13.40 4.57 14.94
C ILE A 111 14.31 5.81 14.89
N GLY A 112 13.73 6.97 14.51
CA GLY A 112 14.39 8.25 14.47
C GLY A 112 15.01 8.60 13.11
N PHE A 113 15.52 7.64 12.38
CA PHE A 113 16.07 7.81 11.01
C PHE A 113 15.26 7.10 9.93
N PHE A 114 14.41 6.14 10.31
CA PHE A 114 13.37 5.57 9.48
C PHE A 114 12.03 5.64 10.20
N GLY A 115 10.98 5.98 9.47
CA GLY A 115 9.62 5.96 9.97
C GLY A 115 8.66 5.45 8.88
N VAL A 116 7.70 4.63 9.28
CA VAL A 116 6.58 4.19 8.44
C VAL A 116 5.31 4.30 9.25
N LYS A 117 4.32 4.97 8.67
CA LYS A 117 2.96 5.06 9.20
C LYS A 117 1.98 4.67 8.12
N ARG A 118 1.04 3.79 8.42
CA ARG A 118 -0.04 3.40 7.51
C ARG A 118 -1.37 3.44 8.24
N GLU A 119 -2.33 4.14 7.67
CA GLU A 119 -3.67 4.35 8.18
C GLU A 119 -4.69 3.83 7.18
N TYR A 120 -5.75 3.18 7.65
CA TYR A 120 -6.82 2.62 6.84
C TYR A 120 -8.14 3.30 7.18
N LYS A 121 -8.79 3.88 6.18
CA LYS A 121 -10.11 4.47 6.33
C LYS A 121 -11.11 3.73 5.47
N ARG A 122 -12.17 3.25 6.09
CA ARG A 122 -13.30 2.63 5.41
C ARG A 122 -14.44 3.64 5.30
N ASP A 123 -14.92 3.86 4.10
CA ASP A 123 -16.15 4.54 3.80
C ASP A 123 -17.18 3.54 3.23
N LYS A 124 -18.39 4.01 2.89
CA LYS A 124 -19.47 3.16 2.40
C LYS A 124 -19.10 2.35 1.16
N ASP A 125 -18.42 2.96 0.21
CA ASP A 125 -18.14 2.43 -1.13
C ASP A 125 -16.65 2.43 -1.49
N LYS A 126 -15.76 2.76 -0.53
CA LYS A 126 -14.33 2.79 -0.76
C LYS A 126 -13.52 2.48 0.50
N VAL A 127 -12.30 2.02 0.28
CA VAL A 127 -11.26 1.93 1.32
C VAL A 127 -10.10 2.82 0.88
N THR A 128 -9.68 3.72 1.74
CA THR A 128 -8.53 4.59 1.54
C THR A 128 -7.40 4.16 2.45
N ILE A 129 -6.21 4.03 1.90
CA ILE A 129 -4.97 3.74 2.60
C ILE A 129 -4.09 4.97 2.48
N ARG A 130 -3.62 5.47 3.60
CA ARG A 130 -2.64 6.55 3.68
C ARG A 130 -1.35 6.00 4.25
N GLU A 131 -0.28 6.06 3.48
CA GLU A 131 1.04 5.64 3.90
C GLU A 131 2.00 6.82 3.91
N ILE A 132 2.76 6.97 4.99
CA ILE A 132 3.83 7.94 5.11
C ILE A 132 5.11 7.18 5.40
N THR A 133 6.13 7.38 4.56
CA THR A 133 7.47 6.86 4.77
C THR A 133 8.45 8.02 4.95
N LYS A 134 9.35 7.88 5.92
CA LYS A 134 10.38 8.87 6.23
C LYS A 134 11.73 8.20 6.28
N GLN A 135 12.73 8.86 5.73
CA GLN A 135 14.13 8.48 5.85
C GLN A 135 14.93 9.75 6.04
N LYS A 136 15.86 9.76 6.99
CA LYS A 136 16.79 10.88 7.19
C LYS A 136 18.11 10.63 6.47
N ARG A 137 18.75 11.69 6.01
CA ARG A 137 20.15 11.66 5.64
C ARG A 137 20.98 11.31 6.86
N ILE A 138 21.66 10.18 6.84
CA ILE A 138 22.43 9.71 7.98
C ILE A 138 23.47 8.68 7.56
N GLU A 139 24.58 8.67 8.25
CA GLU A 139 25.48 7.54 8.33
C GLU A 139 25.14 6.74 9.59
N ILE A 140 24.72 5.50 9.41
CA ILE A 140 24.34 4.60 10.50
C ILE A 140 25.53 3.70 10.82
N PRO A 141 26.15 3.85 12.00
CA PRO A 141 27.25 3.00 12.41
C PRO A 141 26.84 1.51 12.39
N LYS A 142 27.80 0.64 12.08
CA LYS A 142 27.57 -0.82 11.99
C LYS A 142 26.95 -1.41 13.26
N GLU A 143 27.25 -0.84 14.42
CA GLU A 143 26.73 -1.26 15.72
C GLU A 143 25.21 -1.04 15.84
N LYS A 144 24.65 -0.08 15.07
CA LYS A 144 23.20 0.18 15.01
C LYS A 144 22.49 -0.66 13.95
N TYR A 145 23.22 -1.44 13.17
CA TYR A 145 22.64 -2.30 12.13
C TYR A 145 21.57 -3.26 12.65
N PRO A 146 21.72 -3.93 13.81
CA PRO A 146 20.66 -4.81 14.34
C PRO A 146 19.33 -4.08 14.53
N LYS A 147 19.37 -2.83 14.99
CA LYS A 147 18.17 -2.00 15.16
C LYS A 147 17.49 -1.69 13.82
N VAL A 148 18.29 -1.45 12.77
CA VAL A 148 17.77 -1.24 11.40
C VAL A 148 17.13 -2.51 10.88
N LYS A 149 17.83 -3.65 11.01
CA LYS A 149 17.31 -4.96 10.59
C LYS A 149 16.01 -5.27 11.28
N GLU A 150 15.95 -5.14 12.61
CA GLU A 150 14.75 -5.36 13.41
C GLU A 150 13.58 -4.47 12.99
N PHE A 151 13.86 -3.20 12.66
CA PHE A 151 12.82 -2.29 12.17
C PHE A 151 12.16 -2.86 10.92
N PHE A 152 12.95 -3.24 9.92
CA PHE A 152 12.45 -3.76 8.64
C PHE A 152 11.83 -5.16 8.80
N ASP A 153 12.39 -6.02 9.64
CA ASP A 153 11.85 -7.37 9.89
C ASP A 153 10.48 -7.36 10.58
N LYS A 154 10.21 -6.31 11.37
CA LYS A 154 8.94 -6.11 12.05
C LYS A 154 7.92 -5.30 11.25
N LEU A 155 8.21 -4.87 10.04
CA LEU A 155 7.19 -4.29 9.16
C LEU A 155 6.21 -5.37 8.71
N PRO A 156 4.90 -5.06 8.63
CA PRO A 156 3.92 -6.02 8.19
C PRO A 156 4.26 -6.61 6.82
N SER A 157 4.26 -7.92 6.71
CA SER A 157 4.47 -8.61 5.44
C SER A 157 3.29 -8.37 4.49
N GLN A 158 3.49 -8.59 3.19
CA GLN A 158 2.45 -8.45 2.18
C GLN A 158 1.24 -9.36 2.48
N THR A 159 1.47 -10.57 2.99
CA THR A 159 0.40 -11.51 3.34
C THR A 159 -0.47 -11.06 4.51
N GLN A 160 0.03 -10.14 5.33
CA GLN A 160 -0.72 -9.55 6.46
C GLN A 160 -1.50 -8.29 6.05
N GLN A 161 -1.34 -7.83 4.81
CA GLN A 161 -1.89 -6.59 4.29
C GLN A 161 -2.98 -6.90 3.24
N ARG A 162 -4.17 -7.35 3.72
CA ARG A 162 -5.27 -7.75 2.84
C ARG A 162 -6.55 -7.02 3.16
N ILE A 163 -7.20 -6.50 2.12
CA ILE A 163 -8.59 -6.08 2.19
C ILE A 163 -9.44 -7.25 1.72
N VAL A 164 -10.39 -7.67 2.55
CA VAL A 164 -11.33 -8.72 2.18
C VAL A 164 -12.72 -8.11 1.97
N LEU A 165 -13.25 -8.32 0.78
CA LEU A 165 -14.61 -7.95 0.43
C LEU A 165 -15.47 -9.21 0.35
N LYS A 166 -16.72 -9.13 0.80
CA LYS A 166 -17.69 -10.22 0.69
C LYS A 166 -18.89 -9.76 -0.12
N LYS A 167 -19.37 -10.62 -1.01
CA LYS A 167 -20.61 -10.38 -1.75
C LYS A 167 -21.78 -10.26 -0.77
N GLY A 168 -22.55 -9.20 -0.88
CA GLY A 168 -23.75 -9.01 -0.09
C GLY A 168 -24.83 -10.04 -0.48
N LYS A 169 -25.70 -10.42 0.48
CA LYS A 169 -26.86 -11.24 0.16
C LYS A 169 -27.76 -10.48 -0.81
N SER A 170 -28.24 -11.15 -1.84
CA SER A 170 -29.25 -10.57 -2.72
C SER A 170 -30.53 -10.28 -1.93
N TRP A 171 -31.35 -9.34 -2.41
CA TRP A 171 -32.67 -9.06 -1.79
C TRP A 171 -33.52 -10.32 -1.68
N GLN A 172 -33.50 -11.18 -2.68
CA GLN A 172 -34.22 -12.46 -2.67
C GLN A 172 -33.72 -13.42 -1.59
N GLN A 173 -32.41 -13.49 -1.34
CA GLN A 173 -31.85 -14.30 -0.25
C GLN A 173 -32.22 -13.74 1.12
N LYS A 174 -32.23 -12.41 1.30
CA LYS A 174 -32.72 -11.78 2.54
C LYS A 174 -34.20 -12.04 2.79
N LEU A 175 -35.03 -11.95 1.77
CA LEU A 175 -36.44 -12.28 1.89
C LEU A 175 -36.65 -13.75 2.29
N LYS A 176 -35.95 -14.70 1.68
CA LYS A 176 -36.07 -16.12 2.06
C LYS A 176 -35.69 -16.36 3.52
N GLU A 177 -34.72 -15.69 4.06
CA GLU A 177 -34.33 -15.79 5.48
C GLU A 177 -35.38 -15.20 6.40
N ILE A 178 -35.94 -14.04 6.04
CA ILE A 178 -37.06 -13.41 6.80
C ILE A 178 -38.28 -14.33 6.82
N TRP A 179 -38.64 -14.91 5.68
CA TRP A 179 -39.75 -15.85 5.59
C TRP A 179 -39.50 -17.16 6.35
N ALA A 180 -38.25 -17.62 6.44
CA ALA A 180 -37.93 -18.80 7.25
C ALA A 180 -38.08 -18.53 8.76
N ILE A 181 -37.79 -17.31 9.22
CA ILE A 181 -37.95 -16.92 10.63
C ILE A 181 -39.44 -16.75 10.98
N ILE A 182 -40.27 -16.21 10.08
CA ILE A 182 -41.69 -15.99 10.31
C ILE A 182 -42.50 -17.31 10.35
N LYS A 183 -41.96 -18.39 9.76
CA LYS A 183 -42.60 -19.71 9.73
C LYS A 183 -42.25 -20.62 10.93
N GLN A 184 -41.41 -20.19 11.85
CA GLN A 184 -41.14 -20.81 13.14
C GLN A 184 -42.04 -20.19 14.22
#